data_2a68b3c3c9703950b220251d88eccfb3
#
_entry.id   2a68b3c3c9703950b220251d88eccfb3
#
_cell.length_a   1.000
_cell.length_b   1.000
_cell.length_c   1.000
_cell.angle_alpha   90.00
_cell.angle_beta   90.00
_cell.angle_gamma   90.00
#
_symmetry.space_group_name_H-M   'P 1'
#
loop_
_entity.id
_entity.type
_entity.pdbx_description
1 polymer ?
#
loop_
_entity_poly.entity_id
_entity_poly.type
_entity_poly.pdbx_seq_one_letter_code
_entity_poly.pdbx_strand_id
1 'polypeptide(L)'
;MATVIFFHSVYGLRALENEAVERVQAAGHRAFAPDLYEGLIARSIEEGFEFKDEIGWPTICERAEWALAGLPASTVLAGFSMGAGVVASLWPKRQKTAGILFLHGIATIADNARKGLPLQLHLADPDPFEPAEEVATWRQAVDRSGISADIFTYPGGGHLYTDASLPDYDAKAADLTWKRVISFLDMIDASA
;
A
#
# COMPACT_ATOMS: atom_id res chain seq x y z
N MET A 1 -17.41 -9.09 4.21
CA MET A 1 -16.09 -9.62 3.86
C MET A 1 -15.45 -8.70 2.81
N ALA A 2 -14.48 -7.88 3.22
CA ALA A 2 -13.76 -6.98 2.32
C ALA A 2 -12.85 -7.78 1.37
N THR A 3 -12.52 -7.16 0.23
CA THR A 3 -11.50 -7.67 -0.71
C THR A 3 -10.40 -6.62 -0.80
N VAL A 4 -9.13 -7.01 -0.67
CA VAL A 4 -7.97 -6.13 -0.80
C VAL A 4 -6.94 -6.72 -1.77
N ILE A 5 -6.25 -5.85 -2.51
CA ILE A 5 -5.10 -6.21 -3.35
C ILE A 5 -3.89 -5.42 -2.88
N PHE A 6 -2.76 -6.11 -2.64
CA PHE A 6 -1.50 -5.51 -2.20
C PHE A 6 -0.51 -5.45 -3.37
N PHE A 7 -0.04 -4.27 -3.71
CA PHE A 7 1.03 -4.07 -4.68
C PHE A 7 2.36 -3.97 -3.94
N HIS A 8 3.33 -4.74 -4.39
CA HIS A 8 4.63 -4.89 -3.73
C HIS A 8 5.52 -3.64 -3.85
N SER A 9 6.56 -3.60 -3.02
CA SER A 9 7.61 -2.58 -3.04
C SER A 9 8.56 -2.76 -4.25
N VAL A 10 9.59 -1.94 -4.35
CA VAL A 10 10.64 -2.08 -5.39
C VAL A 10 11.37 -3.41 -5.33
N TYR A 11 11.31 -4.13 -4.22
CA TYR A 11 11.94 -5.44 -4.08
C TYR A 11 11.28 -6.56 -4.88
N GLY A 12 10.08 -6.36 -5.44
CA GLY A 12 9.28 -7.41 -6.06
C GLY A 12 8.37 -8.15 -5.06
N LEU A 13 7.67 -9.18 -5.53
CA LEU A 13 6.77 -9.99 -4.68
C LEU A 13 7.58 -10.92 -3.79
N ARG A 14 7.54 -10.70 -2.48
CA ARG A 14 8.31 -11.46 -1.49
C ARG A 14 7.45 -12.04 -0.37
N ALA A 15 8.10 -12.54 0.69
CA ALA A 15 7.43 -13.08 1.87
C ALA A 15 6.52 -12.03 2.55
N LEU A 16 6.93 -10.77 2.59
CA LEU A 16 6.15 -9.67 3.18
C LEU A 16 4.73 -9.60 2.62
N GLU A 17 4.59 -9.58 1.30
CA GLU A 17 3.30 -9.46 0.63
C GLU A 17 2.47 -10.72 0.75
N ASN A 18 3.11 -11.89 0.71
CA ASN A 18 2.45 -13.18 0.90
C ASN A 18 1.92 -13.34 2.34
N GLU A 19 2.72 -12.95 3.34
CA GLU A 19 2.29 -12.93 4.75
C GLU A 19 1.16 -11.91 4.98
N ALA A 20 1.18 -10.77 4.30
CA ALA A 20 0.08 -9.81 4.34
C ALA A 20 -1.23 -10.44 3.85
N VAL A 21 -1.17 -11.17 2.74
CA VAL A 21 -2.32 -11.93 2.21
C VAL A 21 -2.81 -12.97 3.22
N GLU A 22 -1.91 -13.76 3.78
CA GLU A 22 -2.26 -14.80 4.77
C GLU A 22 -2.92 -14.19 6.04
N ARG A 23 -2.36 -13.09 6.57
CA ARG A 23 -2.91 -12.39 7.74
C ARG A 23 -4.32 -11.88 7.50
N VAL A 24 -4.55 -11.27 6.34
CA VAL A 24 -5.86 -10.74 5.95
C VAL A 24 -6.87 -11.86 5.73
N GLN A 25 -6.46 -12.97 5.11
CA GLN A 25 -7.31 -14.14 4.91
C GLN A 25 -7.66 -14.82 6.24
N ALA A 26 -6.70 -14.92 7.17
CA ALA A 26 -6.93 -15.44 8.52
C ALA A 26 -7.94 -14.59 9.33
N ALA A 27 -8.03 -13.30 9.03
CA ALA A 27 -9.02 -12.39 9.59
C ALA A 27 -10.41 -12.46 8.91
N GLY A 28 -10.59 -13.33 7.90
CA GLY A 28 -11.89 -13.54 7.25
C GLY A 28 -12.17 -12.64 6.04
N HIS A 29 -11.17 -11.92 5.53
CA HIS A 29 -11.29 -11.13 4.30
C HIS A 29 -10.67 -11.85 3.09
N ARG A 30 -10.80 -11.27 1.91
CA ARG A 30 -10.13 -11.75 0.69
C ARG A 30 -8.95 -10.86 0.38
N ALA A 31 -7.79 -11.48 0.13
CA ALA A 31 -6.58 -10.74 -0.19
C ALA A 31 -5.83 -11.36 -1.37
N PHE A 32 -5.14 -10.52 -2.13
CA PHE A 32 -4.33 -10.87 -3.29
C PHE A 32 -3.06 -10.02 -3.31
N ALA A 33 -1.97 -10.59 -3.82
CA ALA A 33 -0.72 -9.88 -4.08
C ALA A 33 -0.18 -10.31 -5.45
N PRO A 34 -0.38 -9.51 -6.50
CA PRO A 34 0.14 -9.84 -7.82
C PRO A 34 1.65 -9.59 -7.91
N ASP A 35 2.32 -10.42 -8.69
CA ASP A 35 3.71 -10.20 -9.06
C ASP A 35 3.79 -9.28 -10.29
N LEU A 36 4.22 -8.03 -10.05
CA LEU A 36 4.35 -7.03 -11.11
C LEU A 36 5.72 -7.11 -11.83
N TYR A 37 6.64 -7.93 -11.29
CA TYR A 37 8.00 -8.09 -11.78
C TYR A 37 8.27 -9.45 -12.45
N GLU A 38 7.23 -10.32 -12.57
CA GLU A 38 7.31 -11.64 -13.21
C GLU A 38 8.44 -12.53 -12.67
N GLY A 39 8.56 -12.57 -11.36
CA GLY A 39 9.50 -13.44 -10.66
C GLY A 39 10.83 -12.77 -10.32
N LEU A 40 11.07 -11.52 -10.73
CA LEU A 40 12.28 -10.81 -10.32
C LEU A 40 12.15 -10.36 -8.86
N ILE A 41 13.16 -10.67 -8.06
CA ILE A 41 13.27 -10.31 -6.66
C ILE A 41 14.61 -9.59 -6.44
N ALA A 42 14.54 -8.34 -6.04
CA ALA A 42 15.72 -7.52 -5.78
C ALA A 42 16.33 -7.85 -4.41
N ARG A 43 17.65 -7.75 -4.32
CA ARG A 43 18.44 -7.95 -3.10
C ARG A 43 18.74 -6.66 -2.36
N SER A 44 18.56 -5.52 -3.06
CA SER A 44 18.71 -4.18 -2.49
C SER A 44 17.69 -3.24 -3.11
N ILE A 45 17.53 -2.05 -2.51
CA ILE A 45 16.66 -1.00 -3.04
C ILE A 45 17.16 -0.52 -4.41
N GLU A 46 18.47 -0.39 -4.58
CA GLU A 46 19.10 0.03 -5.83
C GLU A 46 18.77 -0.96 -6.97
N GLU A 47 18.97 -2.27 -6.74
CA GLU A 47 18.58 -3.31 -7.71
C GLU A 47 17.09 -3.28 -8.01
N GLY A 48 16.26 -3.00 -7.00
CA GLY A 48 14.82 -2.84 -7.18
C GLY A 48 14.44 -1.67 -8.07
N PHE A 49 15.15 -0.55 -7.95
CA PHE A 49 14.98 0.59 -8.86
C PHE A 49 15.45 0.27 -10.27
N GLU A 50 16.56 -0.48 -10.43
CA GLU A 50 17.02 -0.95 -11.74
C GLU A 50 15.94 -1.81 -12.41
N PHE A 51 15.36 -2.79 -11.71
CA PHE A 51 14.26 -3.61 -12.23
C PHE A 51 13.03 -2.76 -12.61
N LYS A 52 12.65 -1.82 -11.74
CA LYS A 52 11.54 -0.90 -12.02
C LYS A 52 11.79 -0.11 -13.32
N ASP A 53 13.00 0.36 -13.53
CA ASP A 53 13.35 1.17 -14.70
C ASP A 53 13.48 0.30 -15.97
N GLU A 54 14.01 -0.93 -15.88
CA GLU A 54 14.07 -1.89 -16.98
C GLU A 54 12.69 -2.37 -17.43
N ILE A 55 11.79 -2.72 -16.50
CA ILE A 55 10.42 -3.14 -16.78
C ILE A 55 9.62 -1.95 -17.33
N GLY A 56 9.85 -0.78 -16.78
CA GLY A 56 9.17 0.46 -17.12
C GLY A 56 7.84 0.64 -16.39
N TRP A 57 7.65 1.85 -15.86
CA TRP A 57 6.45 2.19 -15.07
C TRP A 57 5.12 1.89 -15.77
N PRO A 58 4.95 2.17 -17.09
CA PRO A 58 3.72 1.82 -17.78
C PRO A 58 3.38 0.33 -17.74
N THR A 59 4.39 -0.54 -17.92
CA THR A 59 4.22 -2.01 -17.87
C THR A 59 3.81 -2.48 -16.47
N ILE A 60 4.45 -1.93 -15.43
CA ILE A 60 4.11 -2.24 -14.03
C ILE A 60 2.64 -1.87 -13.74
N CYS A 61 2.21 -0.68 -14.16
CA CYS A 61 0.82 -0.23 -13.98
C CYS A 61 -0.17 -1.06 -14.80
N GLU A 62 0.18 -1.46 -16.01
CA GLU A 62 -0.65 -2.34 -16.85
C GLU A 62 -0.85 -3.71 -16.19
N ARG A 63 0.23 -4.33 -15.68
CA ARG A 63 0.14 -5.60 -14.94
C ARG A 63 -0.74 -5.48 -13.70
N ALA A 64 -0.63 -4.37 -12.98
CA ALA A 64 -1.48 -4.08 -11.83
C ALA A 64 -2.95 -3.89 -12.21
N GLU A 65 -3.24 -3.23 -13.33
CA GLU A 65 -4.61 -3.09 -13.87
C GLU A 65 -5.19 -4.45 -14.28
N TRP A 66 -4.39 -5.32 -14.90
CA TRP A 66 -4.78 -6.69 -15.25
C TRP A 66 -5.08 -7.53 -14.01
N ALA A 67 -4.29 -7.41 -12.96
CA ALA A 67 -4.51 -8.12 -11.70
C ALA A 67 -5.84 -7.72 -11.02
N LEU A 68 -6.37 -6.55 -11.32
CA LEU A 68 -7.69 -6.10 -10.87
C LEU A 68 -8.85 -6.63 -11.74
N ALA A 69 -8.55 -7.22 -12.89
CA ALA A 69 -9.59 -7.79 -13.74
C ALA A 69 -10.30 -8.96 -13.02
N GLY A 70 -11.62 -8.91 -12.96
CA GLY A 70 -12.42 -9.91 -12.25
C GLY A 70 -12.55 -9.71 -10.74
N LEU A 71 -11.82 -8.76 -10.12
CA LEU A 71 -12.03 -8.38 -8.74
C LEU A 71 -13.18 -7.36 -8.60
N PRO A 72 -13.91 -7.37 -7.48
CA PRO A 72 -14.99 -6.41 -7.23
C PRO A 72 -14.54 -4.96 -7.43
N ALA A 73 -15.42 -4.12 -7.95
CA ALA A 73 -15.12 -2.69 -8.10
C ALA A 73 -14.82 -1.99 -6.77
N SER A 74 -15.31 -2.55 -5.66
CA SER A 74 -15.08 -2.11 -4.28
C SER A 74 -13.77 -2.62 -3.67
N THR A 75 -12.94 -3.37 -4.42
CA THR A 75 -11.64 -3.87 -3.90
C THR A 75 -10.83 -2.72 -3.32
N VAL A 76 -10.37 -2.87 -2.08
CA VAL A 76 -9.43 -1.96 -1.42
C VAL A 76 -8.08 -2.03 -2.14
N LEU A 77 -7.53 -0.87 -2.49
CA LEU A 77 -6.22 -0.79 -3.13
C LEU A 77 -5.17 -0.52 -2.05
N ALA A 78 -4.22 -1.44 -1.93
CA ALA A 78 -3.13 -1.36 -0.97
C ALA A 78 -1.77 -1.40 -1.66
N GLY A 79 -0.79 -0.67 -1.14
CA GLY A 79 0.55 -0.66 -1.73
C GLY A 79 1.65 -0.45 -0.71
N PHE A 80 2.73 -1.22 -0.86
CA PHE A 80 3.96 -1.11 -0.08
C PHE A 80 4.97 -0.23 -0.82
N SER A 81 5.36 0.90 -0.26
CA SER A 81 6.38 1.80 -0.82
C SER A 81 6.08 2.12 -2.30
N MET A 82 6.85 1.64 -3.27
CA MET A 82 6.56 1.77 -4.71
C MET A 82 5.10 1.39 -5.05
N GLY A 83 4.55 0.39 -4.40
CA GLY A 83 3.16 -0.04 -4.57
C GLY A 83 2.13 1.06 -4.25
N ALA A 84 2.45 2.04 -3.39
CA ALA A 84 1.61 3.21 -3.19
C ALA A 84 1.49 4.05 -4.46
N GLY A 85 2.58 4.20 -5.21
CA GLY A 85 2.57 4.83 -6.54
C GLY A 85 1.70 4.07 -7.55
N VAL A 86 1.74 2.73 -7.51
CA VAL A 86 0.85 1.88 -8.34
C VAL A 86 -0.62 2.14 -7.99
N VAL A 87 -0.95 2.18 -6.69
CA VAL A 87 -2.30 2.54 -6.23
C VAL A 87 -2.72 3.91 -6.76
N ALA A 88 -1.85 4.93 -6.67
CA ALA A 88 -2.14 6.28 -7.17
C ALA A 88 -2.42 6.30 -8.68
N SER A 89 -1.74 5.46 -9.46
CA SER A 89 -1.96 5.33 -10.91
C SER A 89 -3.31 4.67 -11.25
N LEU A 90 -3.79 3.76 -10.39
CA LEU A 90 -5.04 3.02 -10.60
C LEU A 90 -6.27 3.72 -10.01
N TRP A 91 -6.10 4.43 -8.91
CA TRP A 91 -7.18 5.05 -8.14
C TRP A 91 -8.12 5.91 -9.01
N PRO A 92 -7.63 6.81 -9.91
CA PRO A 92 -8.52 7.61 -10.75
C PRO A 92 -9.50 6.79 -11.59
N LYS A 93 -9.14 5.55 -11.96
CA LYS A 93 -9.97 4.62 -12.73
C LYS A 93 -10.86 3.73 -11.83
N ARG A 94 -10.57 3.64 -10.52
CA ARG A 94 -11.24 2.75 -9.55
C ARG A 94 -12.09 3.53 -8.55
N GLN A 95 -12.99 4.38 -9.04
CA GLN A 95 -13.82 5.27 -8.22
C GLN A 95 -14.75 4.57 -7.22
N LYS A 96 -15.03 3.28 -7.42
CA LYS A 96 -15.86 2.47 -6.51
C LYS A 96 -15.04 1.72 -5.46
N THR A 97 -13.70 1.92 -5.40
CA THR A 97 -12.90 1.33 -4.33
C THR A 97 -13.49 1.66 -2.97
N ALA A 98 -13.50 0.70 -2.05
CA ALA A 98 -14.02 0.89 -0.72
C ALA A 98 -13.02 1.57 0.22
N GLY A 99 -11.73 1.55 -0.10
CA GLY A 99 -10.68 2.21 0.70
C GLY A 99 -9.32 2.16 0.02
N ILE A 100 -8.41 2.96 0.56
CA ILE A 100 -7.01 3.05 0.15
C ILE A 100 -6.14 2.72 1.37
N LEU A 101 -5.11 1.90 1.18
CA LEU A 101 -4.14 1.55 2.21
C LEU A 101 -2.72 1.79 1.69
N PHE A 102 -2.03 2.75 2.27
CA PHE A 102 -0.63 3.03 2.01
C PHE A 102 0.25 2.50 3.13
N LEU A 103 1.20 1.67 2.78
CA LEU A 103 2.18 1.06 3.67
C LEU A 103 3.58 1.49 3.22
N HIS A 104 4.32 2.16 4.11
CA HIS A 104 5.69 2.60 3.87
C HIS A 104 5.89 3.61 2.72
N GLY A 105 4.88 4.39 2.39
CA GLY A 105 5.02 5.39 1.35
C GLY A 105 3.77 6.23 1.18
N ILE A 106 3.94 7.48 0.79
CA ILE A 106 2.85 8.34 0.34
C ILE A 106 2.75 8.32 -1.19
N ALA A 107 1.58 8.64 -1.71
CA ALA A 107 1.40 8.78 -3.15
C ALA A 107 0.33 9.84 -3.46
N THR A 108 0.28 10.29 -4.70
CA THR A 108 -0.66 11.33 -5.14
C THR A 108 -2.10 10.95 -4.82
N ILE A 109 -2.81 11.87 -4.19
CA ILE A 109 -4.27 11.76 -4.00
C ILE A 109 -4.95 11.99 -5.34
N ALA A 110 -5.85 11.09 -5.72
CA ALA A 110 -6.59 11.24 -6.98
C ALA A 110 -7.46 12.50 -6.97
N ASP A 111 -7.38 13.31 -8.02
CA ASP A 111 -8.17 14.57 -8.14
C ASP A 111 -9.68 14.32 -8.08
N ASN A 112 -10.11 13.13 -8.51
CA ASN A 112 -11.49 12.68 -8.47
C ASN A 112 -11.79 11.76 -7.29
N ALA A 113 -10.99 11.82 -6.22
CA ALA A 113 -11.21 11.03 -5.01
C ALA A 113 -12.61 11.30 -4.43
N ARG A 114 -13.33 10.25 -4.09
CA ARG A 114 -14.67 10.34 -3.48
C ARG A 114 -14.55 10.92 -2.06
N LYS A 115 -15.33 11.97 -1.77
CA LYS A 115 -15.40 12.52 -0.40
C LYS A 115 -15.77 11.44 0.60
N GLY A 116 -15.09 11.46 1.74
CA GLY A 116 -15.26 10.48 2.81
C GLY A 116 -14.71 9.09 2.48
N LEU A 117 -13.98 8.90 1.35
CA LEU A 117 -13.32 7.64 1.08
C LEU A 117 -12.33 7.33 2.21
N PRO A 118 -12.43 6.15 2.86
CA PRO A 118 -11.45 5.75 3.86
C PRO A 118 -10.06 5.59 3.26
N LEU A 119 -9.06 6.18 3.91
CA LEU A 119 -7.66 5.98 3.61
C LEU A 119 -6.90 5.70 4.91
N GLN A 120 -6.01 4.74 4.92
CA GLN A 120 -5.09 4.50 6.03
C GLN A 120 -3.66 4.56 5.53
N LEU A 121 -2.80 5.28 6.27
CA LEU A 121 -1.37 5.42 5.98
C LEU A 121 -0.54 4.97 7.16
N HIS A 122 0.52 4.21 6.90
CA HIS A 122 1.51 3.76 7.85
C HIS A 122 2.93 4.12 7.38
N LEU A 123 3.65 4.92 8.16
CA LEU A 123 5.00 5.40 7.85
C LEU A 123 5.96 5.19 9.03
N ALA A 124 7.22 4.94 8.74
CA ALA A 124 8.30 5.11 9.71
C ALA A 124 8.50 6.59 10.06
N ASP A 125 9.15 6.87 11.20
CA ASP A 125 9.47 8.23 11.63
C ASP A 125 10.82 8.22 12.40
N PRO A 126 11.91 8.78 11.84
CA PRO A 126 12.01 9.33 10.49
C PRO A 126 12.01 8.27 9.38
N ASP A 127 11.61 8.65 8.18
CA ASP A 127 11.71 7.80 7.00
C ASP A 127 12.60 8.50 5.94
N PRO A 128 13.72 7.90 5.51
CA PRO A 128 14.62 8.52 4.55
C PRO A 128 14.02 8.69 3.14
N PHE A 129 12.98 7.92 2.82
CA PHE A 129 12.29 7.99 1.52
C PHE A 129 11.05 8.87 1.55
N GLU A 130 10.58 9.25 2.76
CA GLU A 130 9.40 10.08 2.97
C GLU A 130 9.75 11.26 3.89
N PRO A 131 10.45 12.29 3.37
CA PRO A 131 10.86 13.44 4.16
C PRO A 131 9.68 14.13 4.84
N ALA A 132 9.87 14.59 6.07
CA ALA A 132 8.80 15.19 6.88
C ALA A 132 8.08 16.36 6.19
N GLU A 133 8.78 17.15 5.36
CA GLU A 133 8.19 18.23 4.56
C GLU A 133 7.24 17.70 3.49
N GLU A 134 7.61 16.60 2.82
CA GLU A 134 6.77 15.97 1.80
C GLU A 134 5.52 15.35 2.43
N VAL A 135 5.68 14.67 3.57
CA VAL A 135 4.56 14.13 4.35
C VAL A 135 3.64 15.26 4.83
N ALA A 136 4.19 16.40 5.28
CA ALA A 136 3.39 17.55 5.69
C ALA A 136 2.60 18.16 4.52
N THR A 137 3.23 18.26 3.35
CA THR A 137 2.58 18.72 2.12
C THR A 137 1.48 17.77 1.67
N TRP A 138 1.76 16.46 1.73
CA TRP A 138 0.80 15.41 1.41
C TRP A 138 -0.42 15.45 2.36
N ARG A 139 -0.21 15.63 3.68
CA ARG A 139 -1.31 15.81 4.65
C ARG A 139 -2.24 16.96 4.27
N GLN A 140 -1.69 18.08 3.83
CA GLN A 140 -2.50 19.21 3.34
C GLN A 140 -3.32 18.87 2.09
N ALA A 141 -2.79 18.01 1.20
CA ALA A 141 -3.53 17.52 0.04
C ALA A 141 -4.68 16.59 0.48
N VAL A 142 -4.44 15.71 1.45
CA VAL A 142 -5.47 14.88 2.08
C VAL A 142 -6.61 15.75 2.63
N ASP A 143 -6.29 16.76 3.44
CA ASP A 143 -7.29 17.64 4.06
C ASP A 143 -8.15 18.35 2.99
N ARG A 144 -7.52 18.81 1.90
CA ARG A 144 -8.23 19.47 0.79
C ARG A 144 -9.12 18.53 -0.01
N SER A 145 -8.75 17.25 -0.12
CA SER A 145 -9.50 16.26 -0.92
C SER A 145 -10.84 15.86 -0.31
N GLY A 146 -10.96 16.02 1.02
CA GLY A 146 -12.14 15.59 1.78
C GLY A 146 -12.28 14.08 1.94
N ILE A 147 -11.21 13.30 1.70
CA ILE A 147 -11.15 11.89 2.08
C ILE A 147 -11.07 11.74 3.61
N SER A 148 -11.40 10.56 4.13
CA SER A 148 -11.28 10.25 5.57
C SER A 148 -9.99 9.48 5.81
N ALA A 149 -8.94 10.14 6.31
CA ALA A 149 -7.62 9.53 6.43
C ALA A 149 -7.19 9.34 7.89
N ASP A 150 -6.79 8.10 8.21
CA ASP A 150 -6.05 7.75 9.42
C ASP A 150 -4.56 7.65 9.09
N ILE A 151 -3.73 8.46 9.73
CA ILE A 151 -2.29 8.53 9.45
C ILE A 151 -1.51 8.13 10.70
N PHE A 152 -0.77 7.04 10.60
CA PHE A 152 0.02 6.47 11.68
C PHE A 152 1.52 6.56 11.36
N THR A 153 2.29 7.07 12.31
CA THR A 153 3.75 7.07 12.26
C THR A 153 4.33 6.19 13.35
N TYR A 154 5.47 5.56 13.06
CA TYR A 154 6.12 4.58 13.93
C TYR A 154 7.56 4.99 14.20
N PRO A 155 7.84 5.60 15.38
CA PRO A 155 9.19 6.04 15.74
C PRO A 155 10.16 4.88 15.85
N GLY A 156 11.33 5.03 15.23
CA GLY A 156 12.45 4.08 15.38
C GLY A 156 12.45 2.89 14.43
N GLY A 157 11.39 2.70 13.65
CA GLY A 157 11.38 1.71 12.56
C GLY A 157 12.10 2.25 11.32
N GLY A 158 12.68 1.36 10.49
CA GLY A 158 13.19 1.73 9.17
C GLY A 158 12.06 1.81 8.13
N HIS A 159 12.40 2.18 6.89
CA HIS A 159 11.41 2.41 5.83
C HIS A 159 10.41 1.24 5.67
N LEU A 160 10.91 0.01 5.57
CA LEU A 160 10.09 -1.20 5.44
C LEU A 160 9.97 -1.97 6.76
N TYR A 161 9.69 -1.30 7.88
CA TYR A 161 9.68 -1.88 9.23
C TYR A 161 8.75 -3.08 9.43
N THR A 162 7.84 -3.36 8.51
CA THR A 162 7.00 -4.58 8.56
C THR A 162 7.65 -5.79 7.90
N ASP A 163 8.80 -5.64 7.24
CA ASP A 163 9.50 -6.71 6.53
C ASP A 163 10.52 -7.41 7.44
N ALA A 164 10.19 -8.60 7.91
CA ALA A 164 11.04 -9.37 8.82
C ALA A 164 12.37 -9.84 8.17
N SER A 165 12.51 -9.72 6.85
CA SER A 165 13.75 -10.09 6.13
C SER A 165 14.76 -8.95 6.03
N LEU A 166 14.38 -7.73 6.44
CA LEU A 166 15.21 -6.54 6.33
C LEU A 166 15.71 -6.04 7.71
N PRO A 167 16.85 -5.33 7.74
CA PRO A 167 17.33 -4.68 8.95
C PRO A 167 16.38 -3.63 9.53
N ASP A 168 15.48 -3.11 8.72
CA ASP A 168 14.45 -2.12 9.04
C ASP A 168 13.40 -2.63 10.02
N TYR A 169 13.31 -3.96 10.20
CA TYR A 169 12.22 -4.61 10.89
C TYR A 169 12.06 -4.16 12.34
N ASP A 170 10.84 -3.74 12.68
CA ASP A 170 10.40 -3.54 14.07
C ASP A 170 9.14 -4.36 14.34
N ALA A 171 9.30 -5.43 15.14
CA ALA A 171 8.22 -6.36 15.44
C ALA A 171 7.00 -5.68 16.10
N LYS A 172 7.23 -4.69 16.97
CA LYS A 172 6.13 -3.99 17.67
C LYS A 172 5.36 -3.06 16.72
N ALA A 173 6.09 -2.31 15.92
CA ALA A 173 5.50 -1.46 14.88
C ALA A 173 4.74 -2.30 13.85
N ALA A 174 5.31 -3.41 13.40
CA ALA A 174 4.69 -4.36 12.48
C ALA A 174 3.38 -4.94 13.05
N ASP A 175 3.41 -5.46 14.28
CA ASP A 175 2.21 -5.99 14.95
C ASP A 175 1.10 -4.95 15.08
N LEU A 176 1.46 -3.72 15.44
CA LEU A 176 0.50 -2.63 15.58
C LEU A 176 -0.07 -2.21 14.22
N THR A 177 0.77 -2.18 13.18
CA THR A 177 0.34 -1.92 11.81
C THR A 177 -0.70 -2.94 11.36
N TRP A 178 -0.42 -4.22 11.51
CA TRP A 178 -1.34 -5.27 11.08
C TRP A 178 -2.65 -5.28 11.86
N LYS A 179 -2.64 -5.00 13.16
CA LYS A 179 -3.87 -4.80 13.94
C LYS A 179 -4.74 -3.67 13.39
N ARG A 180 -4.12 -2.56 13.03
CA ARG A 180 -4.81 -1.39 12.45
C ARG A 180 -5.35 -1.68 11.05
N VAL A 181 -4.55 -2.36 10.21
CA VAL A 181 -4.97 -2.79 8.87
C VAL A 181 -6.20 -3.71 8.94
N ILE A 182 -6.20 -4.71 9.82
CA ILE A 182 -7.35 -5.59 9.99
C ILE A 182 -8.57 -4.80 10.47
N SER A 183 -8.42 -3.94 11.48
CA SER A 183 -9.52 -3.09 11.95
C SER A 183 -10.07 -2.16 10.86
N PHE A 184 -9.22 -1.67 9.97
CA PHE A 184 -9.62 -0.87 8.81
C PHE A 184 -10.46 -1.69 7.82
N LEU A 185 -10.07 -2.92 7.53
CA LEU A 185 -10.82 -3.82 6.65
C LEU A 185 -12.15 -4.24 7.28
N ASP A 186 -12.20 -4.49 8.59
CA ASP A 186 -13.42 -4.77 9.34
C ASP A 186 -14.41 -3.59 9.26
N MET A 187 -13.92 -2.37 9.43
CA MET A 187 -14.73 -1.15 9.31
C MET A 187 -15.32 -0.99 7.90
N ILE A 188 -14.52 -1.25 6.86
CA ILE A 188 -14.98 -1.24 5.47
C ILE A 188 -16.05 -2.29 5.23
N ASP A 189 -15.87 -3.51 5.76
CA ASP A 189 -16.82 -4.61 5.62
C ASP A 189 -18.17 -4.28 6.29
N ALA A 190 -18.13 -3.69 7.47
CA ALA A 190 -19.31 -3.29 8.20
C ALA A 190 -20.11 -2.14 7.53
N SER A 191 -19.47 -1.41 6.62
CA SER A 191 -20.05 -0.27 5.91
C SER A 191 -20.56 -0.61 4.50
N ALA A 192 -20.36 -1.85 4.05
CA ALA A 192 -20.74 -2.36 2.73
C ALA A 192 -22.14 -2.99 2.74
#